data_5e052f90e90f678d338a08dbc6059f66
#
_entry.id   5e052f90e90f678d338a08dbc6059f66
#
_cell.length_a   1.000
_cell.length_b   1.000
_cell.length_c   1.000
_cell.angle_alpha   90.00
_cell.angle_beta   90.00
_cell.angle_gamma   90.00
#
_symmetry.space_group_name_H-M   'P 1'
#
loop_
_entity.id
_entity.type
_entity.pdbx_description
1 polymer ?
#
loop_
_entity_poly.entity_id
_entity_poly.type
_entity_poly.pdbx_seq_one_letter_code
_entity_poly.pdbx_strand_id
1 'polypeptide(L)'
;GTGEMIKAALDLGVSKIIIGLGGSITNDAGAGMAQALGAKFLDAHRSEVAVGGGQLDQIRMIDISGLDARLKQVEITIASDVDNPLTGINGASYVFGPQKGATPEMVQQLDQNLAHFAELVSKQLNINVKDIAGAGAAGGLGFGLMVFAGASIRSGVELVIEHTQLAEKIAQADYVFTGEGGIDFQTKFGKTPFGVAQVAKRLNKPVIACTGYIGEGVEDLYNEGVTAIFGIVDGVCDLPTALENGERNLERRCENIA
;
A
#
# COMPACT_ATOMS: atom_id res chain seq x y z
N GLY A 1 -17.47 2.91 6.84
CA GLY A 1 -16.17 2.26 6.96
C GLY A 1 -15.02 3.26 7.02
N THR A 2 -14.09 3.24 6.05
CA THR A 2 -12.86 4.05 6.10
C THR A 2 -13.11 5.54 6.33
N GLY A 3 -14.10 6.15 5.67
CA GLY A 3 -14.42 7.56 5.86
C GLY A 3 -14.91 7.87 7.27
N GLU A 4 -15.67 6.97 7.88
CA GLU A 4 -16.13 7.11 9.28
C GLU A 4 -14.97 7.00 10.27
N MET A 5 -14.01 6.10 10.00
CA MET A 5 -12.78 6.01 10.82
C MET A 5 -11.93 7.27 10.71
N ILE A 6 -11.77 7.83 9.51
CA ILE A 6 -11.08 9.11 9.32
C ILE A 6 -11.79 10.21 10.12
N LYS A 7 -13.12 10.28 10.05
CA LYS A 7 -13.91 11.26 10.80
C LYS A 7 -13.74 11.11 12.31
N ALA A 8 -13.76 9.87 12.81
CA ALA A 8 -13.48 9.60 14.22
C ALA A 8 -12.08 10.03 14.64
N ALA A 9 -11.07 9.82 13.80
CA ALA A 9 -9.72 10.32 14.06
C ALA A 9 -9.67 11.86 14.09
N LEU A 10 -10.36 12.52 13.16
CA LEU A 10 -10.50 13.98 13.17
C LEU A 10 -11.18 14.49 14.45
N ASP A 11 -12.17 13.75 14.98
CA ASP A 11 -12.85 14.09 16.22
C ASP A 11 -11.92 14.01 17.45
N LEU A 12 -10.87 13.19 17.38
CA LEU A 12 -9.80 13.10 18.38
C LEU A 12 -8.75 14.22 18.26
N GLY A 13 -8.84 15.08 17.25
CA GLY A 13 -7.93 16.21 17.06
C GLY A 13 -6.52 15.83 16.64
N VAL A 14 -6.35 14.72 15.92
CA VAL A 14 -5.04 14.27 15.42
C VAL A 14 -4.52 15.20 14.32
N SER A 15 -3.21 15.36 14.23
CA SER A 15 -2.54 16.15 13.17
C SER A 15 -2.04 15.30 12.00
N LYS A 16 -1.91 13.97 12.21
CA LYS A 16 -1.44 13.02 11.19
C LYS A 16 -2.27 11.76 11.22
N ILE A 17 -2.58 11.22 10.02
CA ILE A 17 -3.27 9.94 9.84
C ILE A 17 -2.46 9.11 8.84
N ILE A 18 -2.11 7.89 9.21
CA ILE A 18 -1.50 6.91 8.30
C ILE A 18 -2.55 5.85 8.00
N ILE A 19 -2.78 5.58 6.72
CA ILE A 19 -3.77 4.61 6.26
C ILE A 19 -3.07 3.52 5.47
N GLY A 20 -3.04 2.30 6.00
CA GLY A 20 -2.59 1.12 5.27
C GLY A 20 -3.68 0.61 4.33
N LEU A 21 -3.35 0.43 3.05
CA LEU A 21 -4.27 -0.09 2.05
C LEU A 21 -4.01 -1.57 1.79
N GLY A 22 -4.79 -2.44 2.45
CA GLY A 22 -4.72 -3.89 2.28
C GLY A 22 -6.04 -4.57 2.65
N GLY A 23 -6.26 -5.81 2.18
CA GLY A 23 -7.41 -6.63 2.56
C GLY A 23 -8.79 -6.04 2.21
N SER A 24 -8.88 -5.16 1.21
CA SER A 24 -10.12 -4.48 0.85
C SER A 24 -11.05 -5.38 0.04
N ILE A 25 -12.37 -5.14 0.18
CA ILE A 25 -13.42 -5.79 -0.62
C ILE A 25 -14.17 -4.79 -1.52
N THR A 26 -13.81 -3.52 -1.49
CA THR A 26 -14.42 -2.46 -2.30
C THR A 26 -13.76 -2.29 -3.67
N ASN A 27 -14.49 -1.73 -4.63
CA ASN A 27 -14.00 -1.30 -5.93
C ASN A 27 -14.85 -0.13 -6.40
N ASP A 28 -14.68 1.04 -5.76
CA ASP A 28 -15.54 2.22 -5.93
C ASP A 28 -14.77 3.54 -6.02
N ALA A 29 -13.45 3.49 -6.29
CA ALA A 29 -12.57 4.66 -6.30
C ALA A 29 -12.65 5.50 -5.01
N GLY A 30 -13.02 4.89 -3.89
CA GLY A 30 -13.17 5.59 -2.61
C GLY A 30 -14.40 6.50 -2.54
N ALA A 31 -15.37 6.37 -3.44
CA ALA A 31 -16.59 7.19 -3.44
C ALA A 31 -17.37 7.07 -2.12
N GLY A 32 -17.55 5.85 -1.61
CA GLY A 32 -18.21 5.64 -0.32
C GLY A 32 -17.45 6.24 0.87
N MET A 33 -16.12 6.24 0.83
CA MET A 33 -15.29 6.94 1.81
C MET A 33 -15.52 8.46 1.74
N ALA A 34 -15.53 9.04 0.53
CA ALA A 34 -15.74 10.47 0.33
C ALA A 34 -17.15 10.91 0.75
N GLN A 35 -18.19 10.08 0.52
CA GLN A 35 -19.54 10.36 1.01
C GLN A 35 -19.59 10.42 2.53
N ALA A 36 -18.93 9.50 3.23
CA ALA A 36 -18.86 9.53 4.69
C ALA A 36 -18.14 10.78 5.23
N LEU A 37 -17.24 11.35 4.44
CA LEU A 37 -16.53 12.61 4.75
C LEU A 37 -17.31 13.87 4.32
N GLY A 38 -18.48 13.71 3.69
CA GLY A 38 -19.38 14.81 3.36
C GLY A 38 -19.46 15.19 1.89
N ALA A 39 -18.77 14.48 0.97
CA ALA A 39 -18.97 14.65 -0.46
C ALA A 39 -20.32 14.11 -0.90
N LYS A 40 -20.91 14.68 -1.96
CA LYS A 40 -22.13 14.18 -2.59
C LYS A 40 -21.88 13.87 -4.06
N PHE A 41 -22.38 12.74 -4.49
CA PHE A 41 -22.33 12.30 -5.87
C PHE A 41 -23.77 12.25 -6.40
N LEU A 42 -24.06 13.06 -7.41
CA LEU A 42 -25.41 13.29 -7.87
C LEU A 42 -25.60 12.81 -9.32
N ASP A 43 -26.76 12.26 -9.60
CA ASP A 43 -27.20 11.86 -10.94
C ASP A 43 -27.67 13.06 -11.79
N ALA A 44 -28.22 12.79 -12.98
CA ALA A 44 -28.76 13.80 -13.88
C ALA A 44 -29.98 14.55 -13.29
N HIS A 45 -30.68 13.97 -12.31
CA HIS A 45 -31.83 14.56 -11.63
C HIS A 45 -31.44 15.25 -10.32
N ARG A 46 -30.13 15.35 -10.01
CA ARG A 46 -29.58 15.88 -8.75
C ARG A 46 -29.94 15.04 -7.52
N SER A 47 -30.29 13.78 -7.71
CA SER A 47 -30.46 12.82 -6.62
C SER A 47 -29.11 12.18 -6.24
N GLU A 48 -28.91 11.88 -4.97
CA GLU A 48 -27.69 11.20 -4.52
C GLU A 48 -27.64 9.78 -5.09
N VAL A 49 -26.50 9.44 -5.71
CA VAL A 49 -26.24 8.10 -6.24
C VAL A 49 -25.91 7.15 -5.10
N ALA A 50 -26.45 5.94 -5.18
CA ALA A 50 -26.17 4.91 -4.17
C ALA A 50 -24.68 4.52 -4.13
N VAL A 51 -24.22 4.07 -2.97
CA VAL A 51 -22.83 3.62 -2.78
C VAL A 51 -22.52 2.36 -3.59
N GLY A 52 -21.27 2.25 -4.01
CA GLY A 52 -20.72 1.07 -4.68
C GLY A 52 -20.25 1.33 -6.11
N GLY A 53 -19.24 0.58 -6.52
CA GLY A 53 -18.58 0.76 -7.81
C GLY A 53 -19.48 0.54 -9.03
N GLY A 54 -20.52 -0.30 -8.87
CA GLY A 54 -21.51 -0.54 -9.92
C GLY A 54 -22.42 0.65 -10.25
N GLN A 55 -22.42 1.69 -9.42
CA GLN A 55 -23.27 2.87 -9.57
C GLN A 55 -22.53 4.12 -10.05
N LEU A 56 -21.20 4.05 -10.17
CA LEU A 56 -20.38 5.22 -10.51
C LEU A 56 -20.68 5.79 -11.90
N ASP A 57 -21.19 4.96 -12.83
CA ASP A 57 -21.61 5.37 -14.16
C ASP A 57 -22.82 6.32 -14.15
N GLN A 58 -23.60 6.33 -13.07
CA GLN A 58 -24.77 7.21 -12.94
C GLN A 58 -24.40 8.63 -12.47
N ILE A 59 -23.20 8.82 -11.90
CA ILE A 59 -22.77 10.12 -11.39
C ILE A 59 -22.61 11.11 -12.54
N ARG A 60 -23.14 12.33 -12.35
CA ARG A 60 -23.02 13.46 -13.28
C ARG A 60 -22.44 14.70 -12.62
N MET A 61 -22.57 14.82 -11.30
CA MET A 61 -22.06 15.98 -10.56
C MET A 61 -21.42 15.53 -9.25
N ILE A 62 -20.31 16.15 -8.93
CA ILE A 62 -19.54 15.97 -7.69
C ILE A 62 -19.65 17.27 -6.90
N ASP A 63 -20.23 17.18 -5.71
CA ASP A 63 -20.29 18.31 -4.77
C ASP A 63 -19.41 18.01 -3.55
N ILE A 64 -18.34 18.77 -3.41
CA ILE A 64 -17.38 18.68 -2.30
C ILE A 64 -17.57 19.79 -1.26
N SER A 65 -18.62 20.61 -1.38
CA SER A 65 -18.86 21.73 -0.46
C SER A 65 -19.10 21.28 0.99
N GLY A 66 -19.58 20.06 1.16
CA GLY A 66 -19.85 19.44 2.47
C GLY A 66 -18.68 18.64 3.05
N LEU A 67 -17.52 18.56 2.36
CA LEU A 67 -16.36 17.85 2.90
C LEU A 67 -15.90 18.46 4.23
N ASP A 68 -15.53 17.58 5.17
CA ASP A 68 -15.05 17.99 6.48
C ASP A 68 -13.84 18.94 6.36
N ALA A 69 -14.01 20.17 6.79
CA ALA A 69 -12.99 21.22 6.64
C ALA A 69 -11.68 20.89 7.36
N ARG A 70 -11.71 20.02 8.37
CA ARG A 70 -10.53 19.57 9.12
C ARG A 70 -9.56 18.75 8.29
N LEU A 71 -10.01 18.13 7.19
CA LEU A 71 -9.15 17.42 6.24
C LEU A 71 -8.01 18.28 5.70
N LYS A 72 -8.22 19.61 5.61
CA LYS A 72 -7.18 20.54 5.15
C LYS A 72 -6.10 20.83 6.19
N GLN A 73 -6.31 20.41 7.43
CA GLN A 73 -5.42 20.71 8.57
C GLN A 73 -4.67 19.46 9.05
N VAL A 74 -4.96 18.30 8.46
CA VAL A 74 -4.41 17.01 8.85
C VAL A 74 -3.58 16.45 7.71
N GLU A 75 -2.37 16.01 8.01
CA GLU A 75 -1.53 15.28 7.07
C GLU A 75 -2.04 13.83 6.97
N ILE A 76 -2.47 13.43 5.77
CA ILE A 76 -2.93 12.06 5.51
C ILE A 76 -1.94 11.37 4.60
N THR A 77 -1.38 10.26 5.06
CA THR A 77 -0.42 9.46 4.31
C THR A 77 -0.98 8.06 4.08
N ILE A 78 -0.93 7.63 2.83
CA ILE A 78 -1.26 6.27 2.41
C ILE A 78 0.02 5.44 2.48
N ALA A 79 0.01 4.38 3.30
CA ALA A 79 1.03 3.35 3.30
C ALA A 79 0.64 2.26 2.29
N SER A 80 1.30 2.22 1.14
CA SER A 80 1.02 1.24 0.10
C SER A 80 2.28 0.95 -0.71
N ASP A 81 2.54 -0.34 -0.93
CA ASP A 81 3.62 -0.84 -1.80
C ASP A 81 3.04 -1.36 -3.13
N VAL A 82 1.79 -0.99 -3.46
CA VAL A 82 1.10 -1.33 -4.71
C VAL A 82 1.24 -0.17 -5.69
N ASP A 83 1.73 -0.46 -6.90
CA ASP A 83 1.98 0.55 -7.95
C ASP A 83 0.87 0.63 -9.00
N ASN A 84 -0.18 -0.15 -8.87
CA ASN A 84 -1.27 -0.23 -9.83
C ASN A 84 -1.97 1.14 -10.02
N PRO A 85 -2.18 1.60 -11.28
CA PRO A 85 -3.03 2.74 -11.57
C PRO A 85 -4.50 2.42 -11.27
N LEU A 86 -5.37 3.41 -11.36
CA LEU A 86 -6.79 3.23 -11.08
C LEU A 86 -7.45 2.27 -12.08
N THR A 87 -7.18 2.43 -13.37
CA THR A 87 -7.90 1.76 -14.47
C THR A 87 -6.97 1.06 -15.45
N GLY A 88 -7.54 0.26 -16.34
CA GLY A 88 -6.84 -0.50 -17.38
C GLY A 88 -6.41 -1.88 -16.90
N ILE A 89 -5.71 -2.61 -17.77
CA ILE A 89 -5.33 -4.03 -17.52
C ILE A 89 -4.51 -4.23 -16.24
N ASN A 90 -3.74 -3.21 -15.84
CA ASN A 90 -2.98 -3.19 -14.59
C ASN A 90 -3.71 -2.43 -13.48
N GLY A 91 -4.96 -2.03 -13.69
CA GLY A 91 -5.75 -1.23 -12.75
C GLY A 91 -6.46 -2.04 -11.69
N ALA A 92 -7.17 -1.32 -10.80
CA ALA A 92 -7.84 -1.87 -9.63
C ALA A 92 -8.78 -3.02 -9.93
N SER A 93 -9.62 -2.89 -10.96
CA SER A 93 -10.64 -3.89 -11.28
C SER A 93 -10.04 -5.14 -11.88
N TYR A 94 -9.14 -5.01 -12.85
CA TYR A 94 -8.54 -6.16 -13.53
C TYR A 94 -7.62 -6.97 -12.61
N VAL A 95 -6.80 -6.30 -11.81
CA VAL A 95 -5.81 -6.99 -10.97
C VAL A 95 -6.45 -7.55 -9.70
N PHE A 96 -7.31 -6.80 -9.04
CA PHE A 96 -7.83 -7.15 -7.71
C PHE A 96 -9.32 -7.54 -7.69
N GLY A 97 -10.06 -7.31 -8.77
CA GLY A 97 -11.48 -7.63 -8.87
C GLY A 97 -11.78 -9.13 -8.72
N PRO A 98 -11.07 -10.03 -9.45
CA PRO A 98 -11.33 -11.46 -9.38
C PRO A 98 -11.24 -12.05 -7.97
N GLN A 99 -10.23 -11.69 -7.19
CA GLN A 99 -10.10 -12.16 -5.79
C GLN A 99 -11.19 -11.62 -4.85
N LYS A 100 -11.91 -10.58 -5.26
CA LYS A 100 -13.07 -10.01 -4.56
C LYS A 100 -14.40 -10.58 -5.05
N GLY A 101 -14.37 -11.57 -5.96
CA GLY A 101 -15.54 -12.27 -6.47
C GLY A 101 -16.13 -11.67 -7.74
N ALA A 102 -15.45 -10.73 -8.41
CA ALA A 102 -15.93 -10.18 -9.68
C ALA A 102 -15.78 -11.18 -10.83
N THR A 103 -16.85 -11.35 -11.63
CA THR A 103 -16.76 -12.08 -12.92
C THR A 103 -16.00 -11.24 -13.95
N PRO A 104 -15.55 -11.83 -15.08
CA PRO A 104 -14.90 -11.07 -16.14
C PRO A 104 -15.73 -9.87 -16.65
N GLU A 105 -17.05 -10.05 -16.78
CA GLU A 105 -17.96 -8.99 -17.20
C GLU A 105 -18.07 -7.89 -16.13
N MET A 106 -18.13 -8.27 -14.86
CA MET A 106 -18.11 -7.31 -13.75
C MET A 106 -16.81 -6.52 -13.70
N VAL A 107 -15.66 -7.18 -13.93
CA VAL A 107 -14.34 -6.52 -13.97
C VAL A 107 -14.33 -5.43 -15.03
N GLN A 108 -14.80 -5.74 -16.24
CA GLN A 108 -14.87 -4.79 -17.34
C GLN A 108 -15.80 -3.61 -17.02
N GLN A 109 -16.99 -3.88 -16.48
CA GLN A 109 -17.94 -2.85 -16.09
C GLN A 109 -17.40 -1.96 -14.99
N LEU A 110 -16.78 -2.54 -13.96
CA LEU A 110 -16.18 -1.79 -12.86
C LEU A 110 -15.02 -0.91 -13.33
N ASP A 111 -14.19 -1.39 -14.25
CA ASP A 111 -13.09 -0.59 -14.81
C ASP A 111 -13.61 0.62 -15.59
N GLN A 112 -14.66 0.43 -16.40
CA GLN A 112 -15.33 1.53 -17.11
C GLN A 112 -15.94 2.54 -16.13
N ASN A 113 -16.54 2.06 -15.06
CA ASN A 113 -17.14 2.91 -14.03
C ASN A 113 -16.09 3.75 -13.29
N LEU A 114 -14.94 3.13 -12.94
CA LEU A 114 -13.81 3.83 -12.36
C LEU A 114 -13.26 4.90 -13.33
N ALA A 115 -13.14 4.57 -14.63
CA ALA A 115 -12.68 5.50 -15.65
C ALA A 115 -13.63 6.70 -15.78
N HIS A 116 -14.93 6.45 -15.85
CA HIS A 116 -15.96 7.50 -15.89
C HIS A 116 -15.86 8.43 -14.68
N PHE A 117 -15.73 7.87 -13.47
CA PHE A 117 -15.63 8.66 -12.25
C PHE A 117 -14.35 9.49 -12.23
N ALA A 118 -13.20 8.93 -12.62
CA ALA A 118 -11.95 9.67 -12.72
C ALA A 118 -12.00 10.82 -13.73
N GLU A 119 -12.70 10.63 -14.86
CA GLU A 119 -12.93 11.71 -15.81
C GLU A 119 -13.78 12.84 -15.23
N LEU A 120 -14.82 12.51 -14.48
CA LEU A 120 -15.65 13.52 -13.81
C LEU A 120 -14.84 14.30 -12.80
N VAL A 121 -14.03 13.63 -11.98
CA VAL A 121 -13.11 14.26 -11.02
C VAL A 121 -12.17 15.22 -11.76
N SER A 122 -11.53 14.76 -12.85
CA SER A 122 -10.64 15.61 -13.64
C SER A 122 -11.33 16.84 -14.19
N LYS A 123 -12.54 16.66 -14.76
CA LYS A 123 -13.30 17.76 -15.39
C LYS A 123 -13.87 18.76 -14.38
N GLN A 124 -14.37 18.29 -13.23
CA GLN A 124 -15.09 19.14 -12.28
C GLN A 124 -14.23 19.69 -11.15
N LEU A 125 -13.20 18.92 -10.72
CA LEU A 125 -12.33 19.32 -9.64
C LEU A 125 -10.94 19.74 -10.11
N ASN A 126 -10.61 19.55 -11.40
CA ASN A 126 -9.28 19.82 -11.99
C ASN A 126 -8.16 19.01 -11.29
N ILE A 127 -8.45 17.76 -10.87
CA ILE A 127 -7.51 16.86 -10.23
C ILE A 127 -7.34 15.63 -11.12
N ASN A 128 -6.10 15.30 -11.48
CA ASN A 128 -5.79 14.14 -12.32
C ASN A 128 -4.74 13.25 -11.64
N VAL A 129 -5.18 12.23 -10.93
CA VAL A 129 -4.34 11.30 -10.17
C VAL A 129 -4.59 9.82 -10.53
N LYS A 130 -5.38 9.54 -11.59
CA LYS A 130 -5.76 8.16 -11.96
C LYS A 130 -4.59 7.26 -12.32
N ASP A 131 -3.53 7.86 -12.90
CA ASP A 131 -2.34 7.15 -13.39
C ASP A 131 -1.18 7.17 -12.37
N ILE A 132 -1.38 7.78 -11.20
CA ILE A 132 -0.38 7.76 -10.13
C ILE A 132 -0.26 6.33 -9.58
N ALA A 133 0.97 5.88 -9.36
CA ALA A 133 1.27 4.61 -8.73
C ALA A 133 0.53 4.50 -7.38
N GLY A 134 -0.23 3.40 -7.18
CA GLY A 134 -1.06 3.20 -6.00
C GLY A 134 -2.47 3.79 -6.06
N ALA A 135 -2.84 4.52 -7.12
CA ALA A 135 -4.22 5.01 -7.28
C ALA A 135 -5.25 3.86 -7.29
N GLY A 136 -4.87 2.69 -7.85
CA GLY A 136 -5.69 1.48 -7.89
C GLY A 136 -5.72 0.70 -6.58
N ALA A 137 -4.86 1.02 -5.62
CA ALA A 137 -4.79 0.30 -4.35
C ALA A 137 -6.17 0.27 -3.65
N ALA A 138 -6.50 -0.89 -3.08
CA ALA A 138 -7.75 -1.12 -2.37
C ALA A 138 -9.01 -0.76 -3.19
N GLY A 139 -9.03 -1.14 -4.50
CA GLY A 139 -10.19 -0.89 -5.36
C GLY A 139 -10.40 0.58 -5.72
N GLY A 140 -9.30 1.34 -5.80
CA GLY A 140 -9.30 2.77 -6.07
C GLY A 140 -9.45 3.65 -4.83
N LEU A 141 -9.42 3.08 -3.62
CA LEU A 141 -9.44 3.89 -2.40
C LEU A 141 -8.22 4.84 -2.34
N GLY A 142 -7.04 4.41 -2.88
CA GLY A 142 -5.88 5.27 -3.07
C GLY A 142 -6.20 6.53 -3.86
N PHE A 143 -6.88 6.39 -5.00
CA PHE A 143 -7.39 7.51 -5.79
C PHE A 143 -8.30 8.42 -4.96
N GLY A 144 -9.32 7.84 -4.30
CA GLY A 144 -10.29 8.61 -3.51
C GLY A 144 -9.64 9.40 -2.38
N LEU A 145 -8.68 8.80 -1.67
CA LEU A 145 -7.93 9.48 -0.60
C LEU A 145 -7.10 10.66 -1.13
N MET A 146 -6.44 10.50 -2.28
CA MET A 146 -5.70 11.60 -2.91
C MET A 146 -6.63 12.74 -3.32
N VAL A 147 -7.78 12.41 -3.92
CA VAL A 147 -8.73 13.42 -4.44
C VAL A 147 -9.48 14.15 -3.32
N PHE A 148 -10.08 13.41 -2.40
CA PHE A 148 -11.05 13.97 -1.44
C PHE A 148 -10.46 14.28 -0.07
N ALA A 149 -9.33 13.65 0.27
CA ALA A 149 -8.68 13.86 1.56
C ALA A 149 -7.27 14.48 1.43
N GLY A 150 -6.81 14.78 0.21
CA GLY A 150 -5.50 15.39 -0.02
C GLY A 150 -4.32 14.50 0.39
N ALA A 151 -4.52 13.18 0.44
CA ALA A 151 -3.51 12.24 0.91
C ALA A 151 -2.33 12.11 -0.07
N SER A 152 -1.15 11.86 0.48
CA SER A 152 0.05 11.46 -0.26
C SER A 152 0.28 9.94 -0.13
N ILE A 153 0.86 9.32 -1.16
CA ILE A 153 1.24 7.90 -1.11
C ILE A 153 2.72 7.79 -0.76
N ARG A 154 3.04 6.88 0.15
CA ARG A 154 4.41 6.51 0.53
C ARG A 154 4.53 5.00 0.71
N SER A 155 5.72 4.47 0.47
CA SER A 155 6.02 3.07 0.77
C SER A 155 5.82 2.76 2.26
N GLY A 156 5.20 1.62 2.56
CA GLY A 156 5.00 1.16 3.93
C GLY A 156 6.33 0.98 4.68
N VAL A 157 7.35 0.46 4.01
CA VAL A 157 8.69 0.30 4.56
C VAL A 157 9.33 1.64 4.89
N GLU A 158 9.23 2.65 4.03
CA GLU A 158 9.79 3.99 4.32
C GLU A 158 9.14 4.63 5.54
N LEU A 159 7.82 4.51 5.68
CA LEU A 159 7.10 5.03 6.85
C LEU A 159 7.54 4.35 8.15
N VAL A 160 7.74 3.03 8.12
CA VAL A 160 8.24 2.30 9.29
C VAL A 160 9.67 2.72 9.63
N ILE A 161 10.54 2.84 8.63
CA ILE A 161 11.93 3.29 8.81
C ILE A 161 11.98 4.66 9.49
N GLU A 162 11.18 5.60 9.02
CA GLU A 162 11.09 6.95 9.58
C GLU A 162 10.54 6.93 11.01
N HIS A 163 9.41 6.26 11.21
CA HIS A 163 8.72 6.25 12.50
C HIS A 163 9.53 5.55 13.61
N THR A 164 10.32 4.54 13.23
CA THR A 164 11.20 3.83 14.17
C THR A 164 12.55 4.49 14.35
N GLN A 165 12.84 5.58 13.64
CA GLN A 165 14.16 6.23 13.63
C GLN A 165 15.29 5.21 13.29
N LEU A 166 15.01 4.32 12.34
CA LEU A 166 15.93 3.22 12.02
C LEU A 166 17.29 3.71 11.58
N ALA A 167 17.38 4.82 10.85
CA ALA A 167 18.65 5.39 10.40
C ALA A 167 19.57 5.77 11.58
N GLU A 168 18.99 6.37 12.64
CA GLU A 168 19.75 6.75 13.85
C GLU A 168 20.26 5.52 14.60
N LYS A 169 19.45 4.46 14.66
CA LYS A 169 19.84 3.19 15.28
C LYS A 169 20.92 2.49 14.48
N ILE A 170 20.80 2.43 13.16
CA ILE A 170 21.80 1.85 12.27
C ILE A 170 23.13 2.62 12.35
N ALA A 171 23.10 3.94 12.46
CA ALA A 171 24.34 4.73 12.58
C ALA A 171 25.18 4.33 13.79
N GLN A 172 24.56 3.88 14.88
CA GLN A 172 25.20 3.46 16.11
C GLN A 172 25.60 1.97 16.13
N ALA A 173 25.14 1.18 15.17
CA ALA A 173 25.42 -0.25 15.08
C ALA A 173 26.72 -0.53 14.31
N ASP A 174 27.36 -1.64 14.60
CA ASP A 174 28.49 -2.17 13.82
C ASP A 174 27.98 -3.05 12.67
N TYR A 175 26.91 -3.81 12.92
CA TYR A 175 26.26 -4.70 11.97
C TYR A 175 24.73 -4.51 12.01
N VAL A 176 24.09 -4.76 10.89
CA VAL A 176 22.62 -4.73 10.77
C VAL A 176 22.13 -6.11 10.36
N PHE A 177 21.24 -6.69 11.16
CA PHE A 177 20.57 -7.94 10.82
C PHE A 177 19.15 -7.64 10.33
N THR A 178 18.75 -8.29 9.26
CA THR A 178 17.40 -8.27 8.73
C THR A 178 17.00 -9.65 8.27
N GLY A 179 15.72 -9.87 7.98
CA GLY A 179 15.27 -11.16 7.51
C GLY A 179 13.82 -11.13 7.00
N GLU A 180 13.50 -12.19 6.29
CA GLU A 180 12.18 -12.47 5.76
C GLU A 180 12.03 -13.99 5.56
N GLY A 181 10.78 -14.48 5.42
CA GLY A 181 10.53 -15.91 5.15
C GLY A 181 11.14 -16.40 3.85
N GLY A 182 11.23 -15.57 2.82
CA GLY A 182 11.87 -15.87 1.55
C GLY A 182 12.47 -14.64 0.92
N ILE A 183 13.73 -14.71 0.48
CA ILE A 183 14.44 -13.66 -0.26
C ILE A 183 14.68 -14.12 -1.69
N ASP A 184 14.23 -13.34 -2.67
CA ASP A 184 14.34 -13.57 -4.11
C ASP A 184 14.46 -12.25 -4.88
N PHE A 185 14.40 -12.31 -6.21
CA PHE A 185 14.45 -11.13 -7.08
C PHE A 185 13.37 -10.09 -6.76
N GLN A 186 12.23 -10.49 -6.16
CA GLN A 186 11.14 -9.57 -5.82
C GLN A 186 11.46 -8.73 -4.57
N THR A 187 12.41 -9.14 -3.77
CA THR A 187 12.79 -8.46 -2.52
C THR A 187 13.25 -7.01 -2.78
N LYS A 188 13.87 -6.75 -3.93
CA LYS A 188 14.28 -5.39 -4.35
C LYS A 188 13.12 -4.43 -4.64
N PHE A 189 11.90 -4.92 -4.77
CA PHE A 189 10.71 -4.10 -5.04
C PHE A 189 9.99 -3.66 -3.76
N GLY A 190 10.73 -3.17 -2.77
CA GLY A 190 10.16 -2.51 -1.60
C GLY A 190 9.89 -3.39 -0.39
N LYS A 191 10.36 -4.65 -0.37
CA LYS A 191 10.24 -5.50 0.82
C LYS A 191 11.16 -5.01 1.95
N THR A 192 10.85 -5.41 3.20
CA THR A 192 11.55 -4.98 4.41
C THR A 192 13.08 -5.14 4.35
N PRO A 193 13.66 -6.29 3.94
CA PRO A 193 15.12 -6.44 3.88
C PRO A 193 15.79 -5.44 2.94
N PHE A 194 15.15 -5.13 1.81
CA PHE A 194 15.64 -4.12 0.87
C PHE A 194 15.65 -2.73 1.48
N GLY A 195 14.55 -2.30 2.11
CA GLY A 195 14.46 -0.99 2.75
C GLY A 195 15.52 -0.80 3.84
N VAL A 196 15.72 -1.82 4.69
CA VAL A 196 16.77 -1.83 5.72
C VAL A 196 18.15 -1.72 5.08
N ALA A 197 18.44 -2.50 4.03
CA ALA A 197 19.71 -2.50 3.33
C ALA A 197 20.02 -1.13 2.69
N GLN A 198 19.02 -0.48 2.10
CA GLN A 198 19.19 0.87 1.53
C GLN A 198 19.58 1.91 2.58
N VAL A 199 18.99 1.86 3.78
CA VAL A 199 19.37 2.76 4.87
C VAL A 199 20.79 2.48 5.35
N ALA A 200 21.14 1.21 5.56
CA ALA A 200 22.47 0.80 6.03
C ALA A 200 23.56 1.13 5.00
N LYS A 201 23.28 0.94 3.69
CA LYS A 201 24.19 1.29 2.58
C LYS A 201 24.59 2.77 2.63
N ARG A 202 23.61 3.67 2.81
CA ARG A 202 23.87 5.13 2.94
C ARG A 202 24.75 5.48 4.14
N LEU A 203 24.74 4.65 5.18
CA LEU A 203 25.51 4.80 6.40
C LEU A 203 26.78 3.96 6.42
N ASN A 204 27.12 3.28 5.32
CA ASN A 204 28.26 2.36 5.18
C ASN A 204 28.28 1.28 6.27
N LYS A 205 27.12 0.72 6.62
CA LYS A 205 26.99 -0.35 7.60
C LYS A 205 26.72 -1.68 6.91
N PRO A 206 27.42 -2.76 7.29
CA PRO A 206 27.20 -4.08 6.70
C PRO A 206 25.84 -4.65 7.13
N VAL A 207 25.16 -5.30 6.17
CA VAL A 207 23.85 -5.91 6.37
C VAL A 207 23.92 -7.41 6.15
N ILE A 208 23.44 -8.14 7.13
CA ILE A 208 23.32 -9.59 7.11
C ILE A 208 21.84 -9.93 7.04
N ALA A 209 21.41 -10.61 5.98
CA ALA A 209 20.03 -11.05 5.80
C ALA A 209 19.91 -12.54 6.13
N CYS A 210 19.01 -12.90 7.05
CA CYS A 210 18.65 -14.27 7.38
C CYS A 210 17.28 -14.62 6.80
N THR A 211 17.15 -15.77 6.11
CA THR A 211 15.92 -16.11 5.42
C THR A 211 15.64 -17.61 5.46
N GLY A 212 14.37 -17.98 5.49
CA GLY A 212 13.96 -19.38 5.37
C GLY A 212 14.23 -19.96 3.99
N TYR A 213 14.06 -19.16 2.93
CA TYR A 213 14.26 -19.57 1.55
C TYR A 213 15.08 -18.53 0.79
N ILE A 214 16.08 -19.00 0.04
CA ILE A 214 16.88 -18.18 -0.88
C ILE A 214 16.45 -18.56 -2.30
N GLY A 215 15.78 -17.63 -2.99
CA GLY A 215 15.33 -17.80 -4.37
C GLY A 215 16.33 -17.35 -5.40
N GLU A 216 15.91 -17.31 -6.65
CA GLU A 216 16.72 -16.86 -7.78
C GLU A 216 16.82 -15.32 -7.81
N GLY A 217 17.89 -14.78 -8.38
CA GLY A 217 18.09 -13.35 -8.60
C GLY A 217 18.39 -12.53 -7.33
N VAL A 218 18.88 -13.18 -6.28
CA VAL A 218 19.29 -12.50 -5.02
C VAL A 218 20.59 -11.73 -5.18
N GLU A 219 21.36 -11.99 -6.22
CA GLU A 219 22.67 -11.37 -6.50
C GLU A 219 22.56 -9.85 -6.64
N ASP A 220 21.43 -9.37 -7.15
CA ASP A 220 21.15 -7.94 -7.27
C ASP A 220 21.17 -7.24 -5.89
N LEU A 221 20.77 -7.93 -4.81
CA LEU A 221 20.69 -7.35 -3.48
C LEU A 221 22.07 -6.98 -2.88
N TYR A 222 23.13 -7.65 -3.32
CA TYR A 222 24.49 -7.29 -2.92
C TYR A 222 24.87 -5.89 -3.41
N ASN A 223 24.42 -5.53 -4.61
CA ASN A 223 24.61 -4.19 -5.15
C ASN A 223 23.72 -3.15 -4.44
N GLU A 224 22.68 -3.60 -3.76
CA GLU A 224 21.71 -2.76 -3.06
C GLU A 224 21.98 -2.61 -1.56
N GLY A 225 23.12 -3.10 -1.08
CA GLY A 225 23.59 -2.88 0.28
C GLY A 225 23.53 -4.07 1.22
N VAL A 226 23.04 -5.23 0.74
CA VAL A 226 23.17 -6.48 1.49
C VAL A 226 24.61 -6.98 1.40
N THR A 227 25.22 -7.29 2.53
CA THR A 227 26.60 -7.79 2.60
C THR A 227 26.64 -9.31 2.50
N ALA A 228 25.70 -9.99 3.15
CA ALA A 228 25.61 -11.44 3.14
C ALA A 228 24.16 -11.90 3.30
N ILE A 229 23.81 -13.04 2.67
CA ILE A 229 22.50 -13.69 2.80
C ILE A 229 22.72 -15.11 3.31
N PHE A 230 22.05 -15.46 4.39
CA PHE A 230 22.11 -16.79 5.00
C PHE A 230 20.75 -17.45 5.04
N GLY A 231 20.66 -18.67 4.49
CA GLY A 231 19.52 -19.56 4.72
C GLY A 231 19.54 -20.09 6.16
N ILE A 232 18.40 -20.12 6.83
CA ILE A 232 18.29 -20.65 8.20
C ILE A 232 17.94 -22.14 8.25
N VAL A 233 17.44 -22.71 7.15
CA VAL A 233 17.11 -24.13 7.04
C VAL A 233 18.39 -24.93 6.81
N ASP A 234 18.68 -25.88 7.70
CA ASP A 234 19.96 -26.60 7.71
C ASP A 234 20.03 -27.78 6.76
N GLY A 235 18.91 -28.23 6.22
CA GLY A 235 18.85 -29.38 5.34
C GLY A 235 17.51 -29.52 4.65
N VAL A 236 17.37 -30.54 3.83
CA VAL A 236 16.11 -30.82 3.12
C VAL A 236 15.04 -31.22 4.14
N CYS A 237 13.97 -30.46 4.21
CA CYS A 237 12.77 -30.76 5.01
C CYS A 237 11.54 -30.21 4.29
N ASP A 238 10.36 -30.65 4.74
CA ASP A 238 9.09 -30.06 4.26
C ASP A 238 8.82 -28.69 4.91
N LEU A 239 7.91 -27.93 4.30
CA LEU A 239 7.56 -26.59 4.77
C LEU A 239 7.02 -26.57 6.22
N PRO A 240 6.11 -27.47 6.64
CA PRO A 240 5.68 -27.54 8.03
C PRO A 240 6.84 -27.68 9.02
N THR A 241 7.77 -28.61 8.78
CA THR A 241 8.96 -28.80 9.61
C THR A 241 9.88 -27.57 9.63
N ALA A 242 10.05 -26.89 8.48
CA ALA A 242 10.85 -25.68 8.39
C ALA A 242 10.23 -24.55 9.23
N LEU A 243 8.90 -24.39 9.20
CA LEU A 243 8.18 -23.38 9.96
C LEU A 243 8.21 -23.69 11.47
N GLU A 244 8.01 -24.95 11.87
CA GLU A 244 8.05 -25.38 13.28
C GLU A 244 9.42 -25.12 13.92
N ASN A 245 10.50 -25.32 13.17
CA ASN A 245 11.86 -25.12 13.66
C ASN A 245 12.44 -23.74 13.36
N GLY A 246 11.66 -22.81 12.81
CA GLY A 246 12.12 -21.52 12.30
C GLY A 246 12.87 -20.68 13.34
N GLU A 247 12.31 -20.55 14.53
CA GLU A 247 12.91 -19.78 15.64
C GLU A 247 14.28 -20.36 16.04
N ARG A 248 14.34 -21.65 16.32
CA ARG A 248 15.58 -22.35 16.70
C ARG A 248 16.64 -22.27 15.61
N ASN A 249 16.25 -22.42 14.37
CA ASN A 249 17.16 -22.36 13.23
C ASN A 249 17.73 -20.94 13.05
N LEU A 250 16.89 -19.92 13.24
CA LEU A 250 17.34 -18.52 13.19
C LEU A 250 18.32 -18.21 14.30
N GLU A 251 18.00 -18.58 15.55
CA GLU A 251 18.88 -18.39 16.72
C GLU A 251 20.27 -19.00 16.44
N ARG A 252 20.30 -20.30 16.09
CA ARG A 252 21.54 -20.99 15.78
C ARG A 252 22.32 -20.37 14.61
N ARG A 253 21.62 -19.88 13.59
CA ARG A 253 22.28 -19.22 12.46
C ARG A 253 22.91 -17.91 12.89
N CYS A 254 22.19 -17.10 13.68
CA CYS A 254 22.72 -15.85 14.20
C CYS A 254 23.93 -16.05 15.13
N GLU A 255 23.90 -17.06 16.01
CA GLU A 255 25.03 -17.43 16.87
C GLU A 255 26.30 -17.82 16.07
N ASN A 256 26.13 -18.46 14.90
CA ASN A 256 27.25 -18.83 14.04
C ASN A 256 27.82 -17.66 13.21
N ILE A 257 27.08 -16.58 13.09
CA ILE A 257 27.49 -15.39 12.33
C ILE A 257 28.19 -14.37 13.25
N ALA A 258 27.73 -14.26 14.49
CA ALA A 258 28.24 -13.32 15.49
C ALA A 258 29.58 -13.80 16.07
#